data_47c531efa50c673bd3935eb3aa7c47ad
#
_entry.id   47c531efa50c673bd3935eb3aa7c47ad
#
_cell.length_a   1.000
_cell.length_b   1.000
_cell.length_c   1.000
_cell.angle_alpha   90.00
_cell.angle_beta   90.00
_cell.angle_gamma   90.00
#
_symmetry.space_group_name_H-M   'P 1'
#
loop_
_entity.id
_entity.type
_entity.pdbx_description
1 polymer ?
#
loop_
_entity_poly.entity_id
_entity_poly.type
_entity_poly.pdbx_seq_one_letter_code
_entity_poly.pdbx_strand_id
1 'polypeptide(L)'
;MLIRFLIPALIIFILGLLLLKNEKSNAKELVKNLSESCVVLRLPKMYFWLGVMGCAFLTMLFVLCFLPKFELAIWSYVAFFFLGSIFISLLLSERLWKVEVFKDENYFIYRTSFGRKYKVSYNECIAYKNATNMFVIKTQRKTFYVDIHSKNFEFLASRVEHAINTRE
;
A
#
# COMPACT_ATOMS: atom_id res chain seq x y z
N MET A 1 -6.00 17.70 -32.04
CA MET A 1 -6.34 17.84 -30.62
C MET A 1 -6.02 16.57 -29.81
N LEU A 2 -6.25 15.38 -30.31
CA LEU A 2 -5.98 14.08 -29.65
C LEU A 2 -4.52 13.88 -29.21
N ILE A 3 -3.56 14.30 -30.03
CA ILE A 3 -2.11 14.10 -29.76
C ILE A 3 -1.61 14.82 -28.49
N ARG A 4 -2.20 15.98 -28.17
CA ARG A 4 -1.80 16.75 -26.97
C ARG A 4 -2.10 16.06 -25.64
N PHE A 5 -3.05 15.11 -25.63
CA PHE A 5 -3.44 14.37 -24.43
C PHE A 5 -2.87 12.94 -24.39
N LEU A 6 -2.59 12.37 -25.57
CA LEU A 6 -1.93 11.07 -25.66
C LEU A 6 -0.50 11.11 -25.09
N ILE A 7 0.22 12.20 -25.29
CA ILE A 7 1.61 12.33 -24.84
C ILE A 7 1.73 12.30 -23.31
N PRO A 8 0.96 13.09 -22.51
CA PRO A 8 1.03 13.00 -21.05
C PRO A 8 0.58 11.64 -20.52
N ALA A 9 -0.46 11.04 -21.08
CA ALA A 9 -0.93 9.71 -20.69
C ALA A 9 0.13 8.64 -20.96
N LEU A 10 0.80 8.70 -22.11
CA LEU A 10 1.89 7.80 -22.46
C LEU A 10 3.11 7.99 -21.53
N ILE A 11 3.45 9.24 -21.19
CA ILE A 11 4.54 9.55 -20.27
C ILE A 11 4.25 8.99 -18.87
N ILE A 12 3.03 9.16 -18.36
CA ILE A 12 2.61 8.63 -17.06
C ILE A 12 2.65 7.09 -17.07
N PHE A 13 2.21 6.48 -18.18
CA PHE A 13 2.25 5.03 -18.36
C PHE A 13 3.68 4.49 -18.41
N ILE A 14 4.57 5.15 -19.17
CA ILE A 14 5.99 4.77 -19.29
C ILE A 14 6.73 4.99 -17.94
N LEU A 15 6.49 6.11 -17.26
CA LEU A 15 7.00 6.34 -15.91
C LEU A 15 6.54 5.29 -14.91
N GLY A 16 5.26 4.90 -14.97
CA GLY A 16 4.71 3.80 -14.19
C GLY A 16 5.42 2.47 -14.48
N LEU A 17 5.66 2.13 -15.74
CA LEU A 17 6.38 0.92 -16.14
C LEU A 17 7.87 0.95 -15.73
N LEU A 18 8.54 2.10 -15.81
CA LEU A 18 9.93 2.27 -15.40
C LEU A 18 10.09 2.14 -13.88
N LEU A 19 9.19 2.73 -13.09
CA LEU A 19 9.13 2.53 -11.65
C LEU A 19 8.89 1.06 -11.28
N LEU A 20 8.04 0.36 -12.05
CA LEU A 20 7.78 -1.06 -11.91
C LEU A 20 9.03 -1.93 -12.15
N LYS A 21 9.84 -1.58 -13.14
CA LYS A 21 11.04 -2.34 -13.53
C LYS A 21 12.17 -2.14 -12.52
N ASN A 22 12.37 -0.92 -12.04
CA ASN A 22 13.44 -0.60 -11.11
C ASN A 22 13.22 -1.22 -9.71
N GLU A 23 11.98 -1.33 -9.27
CA GLU A 23 11.64 -1.98 -7.99
C GLU A 23 11.82 -3.51 -8.01
N LYS A 24 11.59 -4.16 -9.17
CA LYS A 24 11.79 -5.61 -9.30
C LYS A 24 13.27 -6.02 -9.13
N SER A 25 14.20 -5.17 -9.55
CA SER A 25 15.64 -5.43 -9.40
C SER A 25 16.06 -5.32 -7.92
N ASN A 26 15.71 -4.22 -7.28
CA ASN A 26 16.08 -3.96 -5.87
C ASN A 26 15.36 -4.90 -4.88
N ALA A 27 14.11 -5.31 -5.19
CA ALA A 27 13.38 -6.23 -4.33
C ALA A 27 13.93 -7.66 -4.37
N LYS A 28 14.46 -8.13 -5.50
CA LYS A 28 15.06 -9.46 -5.60
C LYS A 28 16.35 -9.58 -4.78
N GLU A 29 17.16 -8.56 -4.75
CA GLU A 29 18.42 -8.54 -4.03
C GLU A 29 18.22 -8.43 -2.51
N LEU A 30 17.27 -7.61 -2.09
CA LEU A 30 16.90 -7.47 -0.66
C LEU A 30 16.22 -8.74 -0.11
N VAL A 31 15.35 -9.38 -0.89
CA VAL A 31 14.65 -10.59 -0.49
C VAL A 31 15.60 -11.78 -0.33
N LYS A 32 16.65 -11.86 -1.14
CA LYS A 32 17.64 -12.94 -1.07
C LYS A 32 18.48 -12.89 0.22
N ASN A 33 18.77 -11.70 0.73
CA ASN A 33 19.57 -11.51 1.93
C ASN A 33 18.75 -11.46 3.24
N LEU A 34 17.42 -11.24 3.16
CA LEU A 34 16.54 -11.10 4.32
C LEU A 34 15.64 -12.33 4.59
N SER A 35 15.64 -13.33 3.70
CA SER A 35 14.60 -14.36 3.70
C SER A 35 14.67 -15.35 4.86
N GLU A 36 15.80 -15.47 5.57
CA GLU A 36 15.95 -16.40 6.68
C GLU A 36 15.62 -15.80 8.05
N SER A 37 15.84 -14.50 8.24
CA SER A 37 15.68 -13.81 9.53
C SER A 37 14.49 -12.87 9.65
N CYS A 38 13.79 -12.58 8.52
CA CYS A 38 12.75 -11.57 8.49
C CYS A 38 11.46 -12.07 7.84
N VAL A 39 10.34 -11.86 8.52
CA VAL A 39 8.99 -12.11 8.00
C VAL A 39 8.39 -10.79 7.51
N VAL A 40 8.00 -10.74 6.24
CA VAL A 40 7.43 -9.53 5.64
C VAL A 40 5.91 -9.68 5.47
N LEU A 41 5.17 -8.79 6.11
CA LEU A 41 3.73 -8.63 5.92
C LEU A 41 3.49 -7.69 4.74
N ARG A 42 2.56 -8.08 3.86
CA ARG A 42 2.13 -7.27 2.72
C ARG A 42 0.62 -7.28 2.61
N LEU A 43 0.06 -6.22 2.07
CA LEU A 43 -1.37 -6.16 1.76
C LEU A 43 -1.77 -7.26 0.77
N PRO A 44 -3.01 -7.75 0.85
CA PRO A 44 -3.54 -8.70 -0.11
C PRO A 44 -3.48 -8.15 -1.54
N LYS A 45 -3.13 -9.00 -2.50
CA LYS A 45 -3.09 -8.63 -3.94
C LYS A 45 -4.41 -8.09 -4.48
N MET A 46 -5.51 -8.31 -3.76
CA MET A 46 -6.83 -7.80 -4.12
C MET A 46 -6.82 -6.26 -4.26
N TYR A 47 -6.12 -5.54 -3.38
CA TYR A 47 -5.99 -4.08 -3.46
C TYR A 47 -5.30 -3.62 -4.75
N PHE A 48 -4.29 -4.38 -5.20
CA PHE A 48 -3.63 -4.11 -6.47
C PHE A 48 -4.59 -4.27 -7.65
N TRP A 49 -5.30 -5.40 -7.72
CA TRP A 49 -6.24 -5.65 -8.81
C TRP A 49 -7.39 -4.65 -8.82
N LEU A 50 -7.91 -4.28 -7.65
CA LEU A 50 -8.95 -3.24 -7.54
C LEU A 50 -8.46 -1.89 -8.08
N GLY A 51 -7.22 -1.51 -7.74
CA GLY A 51 -6.60 -0.29 -8.25
C GLY A 51 -6.41 -0.34 -9.78
N VAL A 52 -5.90 -1.45 -10.34
CA VAL A 52 -5.71 -1.63 -11.79
C VAL A 52 -7.03 -1.55 -12.53
N MET A 53 -8.04 -2.30 -12.09
CA MET A 53 -9.36 -2.30 -12.74
C MET A 53 -10.04 -0.94 -12.65
N GLY A 54 -9.93 -0.26 -11.51
CA GLY A 54 -10.46 1.09 -11.34
C GLY A 54 -9.79 2.10 -12.28
N CYS A 55 -8.47 2.08 -12.38
CA CYS A 55 -7.74 2.94 -13.32
C CYS A 55 -8.11 2.64 -14.78
N ALA A 56 -8.21 1.36 -15.17
CA ALA A 56 -8.60 0.97 -16.52
C ALA A 56 -10.02 1.43 -16.86
N PHE A 57 -10.96 1.25 -15.94
CA PHE A 57 -12.34 1.69 -16.10
C PHE A 57 -12.43 3.23 -16.24
N LEU A 58 -11.74 3.99 -15.39
CA LEU A 58 -11.70 5.45 -15.51
C LEU A 58 -11.05 5.91 -16.82
N THR A 59 -10.00 5.23 -17.28
CA THR A 59 -9.37 5.56 -18.55
C THR A 59 -10.34 5.32 -19.72
N MET A 60 -11.08 4.20 -19.68
CA MET A 60 -12.11 3.91 -20.69
C MET A 60 -13.20 4.99 -20.70
N LEU A 61 -13.73 5.36 -19.53
CA LEU A 61 -14.72 6.42 -19.42
C LEU A 61 -14.18 7.75 -19.94
N PHE A 62 -12.93 8.08 -19.57
CA PHE A 62 -12.28 9.31 -20.02
C PHE A 62 -12.16 9.35 -21.55
N VAL A 63 -11.80 8.24 -22.19
CA VAL A 63 -11.76 8.14 -23.67
C VAL A 63 -13.14 8.34 -24.28
N LEU A 64 -14.19 7.75 -23.70
CA LEU A 64 -15.57 7.94 -24.19
C LEU A 64 -16.01 9.40 -24.13
N CYS A 65 -15.52 10.17 -23.17
CA CYS A 65 -15.83 11.60 -23.03
C CYS A 65 -15.24 12.48 -24.15
N PHE A 66 -14.30 11.96 -24.93
CA PHE A 66 -13.78 12.67 -26.12
C PHE A 66 -14.58 12.43 -27.38
N LEU A 67 -15.60 11.59 -27.35
CA LEU A 67 -16.52 11.44 -28.47
C LEU A 67 -17.35 12.72 -28.62
N PRO A 68 -17.55 13.24 -29.88
CA PRO A 68 -18.14 14.56 -30.13
C PRO A 68 -19.59 14.74 -29.67
N LYS A 69 -20.21 13.70 -29.13
CA LYS A 69 -21.59 13.71 -28.59
C LYS A 69 -21.66 13.95 -27.07
N PHE A 70 -20.51 13.96 -26.37
CA PHE A 70 -20.48 14.08 -24.90
C PHE A 70 -19.92 15.45 -24.51
N GLU A 71 -20.79 16.38 -24.17
CA GLU A 71 -20.43 17.60 -23.46
C GLU A 71 -20.40 17.34 -21.97
N LEU A 72 -19.19 17.23 -21.40
CA LEU A 72 -19.02 17.04 -19.96
C LEU A 72 -18.99 18.35 -19.23
N ALA A 73 -19.81 18.46 -18.19
CA ALA A 73 -19.72 19.55 -17.24
C ALA A 73 -18.36 19.52 -16.50
N ILE A 74 -17.85 20.68 -16.09
CA ILE A 74 -16.57 20.82 -15.33
C ILE A 74 -16.52 19.90 -14.12
N TRP A 75 -17.63 19.70 -13.45
CA TRP A 75 -17.74 18.80 -12.29
C TRP A 75 -17.39 17.34 -12.58
N SER A 76 -17.59 16.90 -13.82
CA SER A 76 -17.21 15.53 -14.21
C SER A 76 -15.69 15.35 -14.21
N TYR A 77 -14.93 16.34 -14.64
CA TYR A 77 -13.46 16.29 -14.59
C TYR A 77 -12.94 16.25 -13.15
N VAL A 78 -13.56 17.02 -12.24
CA VAL A 78 -13.23 17.00 -10.82
C VAL A 78 -13.50 15.61 -10.22
N ALA A 79 -14.65 15.00 -10.54
CA ALA A 79 -14.99 13.67 -10.11
C ALA A 79 -14.00 12.60 -10.63
N PHE A 80 -13.60 12.67 -11.91
CA PHE A 80 -12.59 11.80 -12.50
C PHE A 80 -11.24 11.92 -11.80
N PHE A 81 -10.81 13.16 -11.52
CA PHE A 81 -9.55 13.39 -10.81
C PHE A 81 -9.58 12.79 -9.40
N PHE A 82 -10.69 12.97 -8.70
CA PHE A 82 -10.85 12.46 -7.32
C PHE A 82 -10.87 10.92 -7.29
N LEU A 83 -11.68 10.28 -8.14
CA LEU A 83 -11.74 8.83 -8.27
C LEU A 83 -10.40 8.24 -8.72
N GLY A 84 -9.73 8.88 -9.68
CA GLY A 84 -8.41 8.45 -10.14
C GLY A 84 -7.38 8.48 -9.03
N SER A 85 -7.38 9.52 -8.19
CA SER A 85 -6.48 9.62 -7.05
C SER A 85 -6.69 8.50 -6.02
N ILE A 86 -7.95 8.07 -5.81
CA ILE A 86 -8.26 6.93 -4.93
C ILE A 86 -7.65 5.63 -5.48
N PHE A 87 -7.86 5.31 -6.77
CA PHE A 87 -7.34 4.07 -7.35
C PHE A 87 -5.81 4.05 -7.42
N ILE A 88 -5.18 5.19 -7.73
CA ILE A 88 -3.73 5.34 -7.68
C ILE A 88 -3.22 5.15 -6.24
N SER A 89 -3.93 5.70 -5.25
CA SER A 89 -3.59 5.53 -3.84
C SER A 89 -3.65 4.06 -3.41
N LEU A 90 -4.62 3.27 -3.90
CA LEU A 90 -4.69 1.83 -3.64
C LEU A 90 -3.50 1.07 -4.25
N LEU A 91 -3.10 1.41 -5.48
CA LEU A 91 -1.92 0.82 -6.13
C LEU A 91 -0.63 1.13 -5.37
N LEU A 92 -0.47 2.38 -4.92
CA LEU A 92 0.69 2.80 -4.15
C LEU A 92 0.71 2.15 -2.76
N SER A 93 -0.45 2.02 -2.13
CA SER A 93 -0.57 1.41 -0.80
C SER A 93 -0.12 -0.04 -0.81
N GLU A 94 -0.53 -0.84 -1.79
CA GLU A 94 -0.10 -2.25 -1.90
C GLU A 94 1.42 -2.38 -2.03
N ARG A 95 2.05 -1.45 -2.74
CA ARG A 95 3.50 -1.49 -2.99
C ARG A 95 4.33 -0.93 -1.86
N LEU A 96 3.91 0.19 -1.30
CA LEU A 96 4.71 0.93 -0.33
C LEU A 96 4.47 0.44 1.09
N TRP A 97 3.25 0.01 1.41
CA TRP A 97 2.93 -0.49 2.74
C TRP A 97 3.51 -1.89 2.94
N LYS A 98 4.27 -2.05 4.00
CA LYS A 98 4.78 -3.33 4.47
C LYS A 98 5.17 -3.26 5.94
N VAL A 99 5.14 -4.39 6.59
CA VAL A 99 5.68 -4.55 7.94
C VAL A 99 6.76 -5.64 7.90
N GLU A 100 7.94 -5.30 8.34
CA GLU A 100 9.10 -6.21 8.41
C GLU A 100 9.29 -6.62 9.87
N VAL A 101 9.09 -7.91 10.16
CA VAL A 101 9.20 -8.49 11.50
C VAL A 101 10.43 -9.37 11.55
N PHE A 102 11.39 -9.02 12.38
CA PHE A 102 12.63 -9.78 12.54
C PHE A 102 12.43 -10.87 13.62
N LYS A 103 12.87 -12.10 13.32
CA LYS A 103 12.66 -13.25 14.21
C LYS A 103 13.46 -13.16 15.51
N ASP A 104 14.69 -12.64 15.42
CA ASP A 104 15.65 -12.61 16.53
C ASP A 104 15.74 -11.25 17.22
N GLU A 105 14.98 -10.26 16.70
CA GLU A 105 15.04 -8.88 17.18
C GLU A 105 13.77 -8.50 17.96
N ASN A 106 13.93 -7.61 18.93
CA ASN A 106 12.81 -7.11 19.75
C ASN A 106 12.15 -5.88 19.16
N TYR A 107 12.09 -5.77 17.84
CA TYR A 107 11.42 -4.69 17.11
C TYR A 107 10.89 -5.17 15.76
N PHE A 108 9.99 -4.38 15.20
CA PHE A 108 9.54 -4.49 13.81
C PHE A 108 9.65 -3.13 13.10
N ILE A 109 9.73 -3.16 11.77
CA ILE A 109 9.74 -1.94 10.96
C ILE A 109 8.39 -1.82 10.24
N TYR A 110 7.65 -0.78 10.59
CA TYR A 110 6.39 -0.44 9.93
C TYR A 110 6.62 0.60 8.85
N ARG A 111 6.23 0.30 7.61
CA ARG A 111 6.27 1.22 6.49
C ARG A 111 4.85 1.63 6.09
N THR A 112 4.59 2.93 6.09
CA THR A 112 3.27 3.47 5.69
C THR A 112 3.06 3.39 4.19
N SER A 113 1.81 3.56 3.73
CA SER A 113 1.45 3.70 2.31
C SER A 113 2.15 4.87 1.60
N PHE A 114 2.68 5.84 2.34
CA PHE A 114 3.48 6.95 1.82
C PHE A 114 4.99 6.71 1.90
N GLY A 115 5.43 5.49 2.22
CA GLY A 115 6.82 5.10 2.26
C GLY A 115 7.60 5.49 3.52
N ARG A 116 6.98 6.19 4.50
CA ARG A 116 7.64 6.53 5.77
C ARG A 116 7.89 5.27 6.59
N LYS A 117 9.10 5.12 7.11
CA LYS A 117 9.53 3.98 7.94
C LYS A 117 9.51 4.36 9.43
N TYR A 118 9.00 3.44 10.25
CA TYR A 118 9.01 3.54 11.70
C TYR A 118 9.59 2.25 12.28
N LYS A 119 10.65 2.37 13.05
CA LYS A 119 11.19 1.28 13.86
C LYS A 119 10.43 1.29 15.18
N VAL A 120 9.75 0.20 15.50
CA VAL A 120 8.88 0.07 16.67
C VAL A 120 9.38 -1.10 17.50
N SER A 121 9.80 -0.81 18.73
CA SER A 121 10.14 -1.87 19.69
C SER A 121 8.86 -2.48 20.26
N TYR A 122 8.84 -3.79 20.46
CA TYR A 122 7.74 -4.46 21.16
C TYR A 122 7.57 -3.91 22.59
N ASN A 123 8.66 -3.41 23.20
CA ASN A 123 8.62 -2.76 24.50
C ASN A 123 7.89 -1.41 24.52
N GLU A 124 7.67 -0.77 23.37
CA GLU A 124 6.90 0.47 23.26
C GLU A 124 5.40 0.21 23.06
N CYS A 125 4.99 -1.04 22.79
CA CYS A 125 3.60 -1.39 22.59
C CYS A 125 2.88 -1.42 23.95
N ILE A 126 1.84 -0.59 24.11
CA ILE A 126 1.07 -0.46 25.37
C ILE A 126 -0.16 -1.35 25.34
N ALA A 127 -0.85 -1.38 24.20
CA ALA A 127 -2.09 -2.11 24.03
C ALA A 127 -2.27 -2.52 22.57
N TYR A 128 -3.07 -3.56 22.38
CA TYR A 128 -3.55 -3.95 21.06
C TYR A 128 -5.08 -4.10 21.06
N LYS A 129 -5.67 -3.96 19.90
CA LYS A 129 -7.11 -4.18 19.70
C LYS A 129 -7.35 -4.86 18.37
N ASN A 130 -8.08 -5.97 18.42
CA ASN A 130 -8.62 -6.63 17.24
C ASN A 130 -9.92 -5.94 16.83
N ALA A 131 -9.91 -5.17 15.75
CA ALA A 131 -11.10 -4.68 15.08
C ALA A 131 -11.45 -5.62 13.91
N THR A 132 -12.64 -5.50 13.34
CA THR A 132 -13.19 -6.44 12.35
C THR A 132 -12.22 -6.77 11.19
N ASN A 133 -11.47 -5.78 10.70
CA ASN A 133 -10.55 -5.95 9.57
C ASN A 133 -9.13 -5.40 9.86
N MET A 134 -8.88 -4.91 11.05
CA MET A 134 -7.62 -4.26 11.40
C MET A 134 -7.15 -4.66 12.79
N PHE A 135 -5.87 -4.94 12.88
CA PHE A 135 -5.15 -5.07 14.13
C PHE A 135 -4.51 -3.72 14.47
N VAL A 136 -4.92 -3.15 15.58
CA VAL A 136 -4.49 -1.83 16.01
C VAL A 136 -3.46 -1.98 17.11
N ILE A 137 -2.24 -1.51 16.87
CA ILE A 137 -1.14 -1.53 17.84
C ILE A 137 -0.97 -0.10 18.38
N LYS A 138 -1.19 0.08 19.67
CA LYS A 138 -1.02 1.37 20.34
C LYS A 138 0.34 1.40 21.02
N THR A 139 1.17 2.38 20.66
CA THR A 139 2.44 2.65 21.32
C THR A 139 2.37 3.99 22.07
N GLN A 140 3.39 4.30 22.88
CA GLN A 140 3.46 5.58 23.60
C GLN A 140 3.37 6.81 22.69
N ARG A 141 3.88 6.68 21.45
CA ARG A 141 4.02 7.82 20.52
C ARG A 141 2.97 7.83 19.42
N LYS A 142 2.51 6.65 18.98
CA LYS A 142 1.69 6.53 17.78
C LYS A 142 0.85 5.25 17.79
N THR A 143 -0.23 5.28 17.01
CA THR A 143 -1.05 4.09 16.72
C THR A 143 -0.73 3.58 15.32
N PHE A 144 -0.54 2.26 15.17
CA PHE A 144 -0.29 1.58 13.92
C PHE A 144 -1.46 0.68 13.58
N TYR A 145 -1.81 0.65 12.31
CA TYR A 145 -2.93 -0.13 11.78
C TYR A 145 -2.39 -1.18 10.82
N VAL A 146 -2.66 -2.44 11.10
CA VAL A 146 -2.24 -3.59 10.29
C VAL A 146 -3.48 -4.32 9.81
N ASP A 147 -3.60 -4.57 8.52
CA ASP A 147 -4.70 -5.36 7.97
C ASP A 147 -4.56 -6.82 8.40
N ILE A 148 -5.60 -7.41 9.00
CA ILE A 148 -5.61 -8.80 9.45
C ILE A 148 -5.51 -9.81 8.30
N HIS A 149 -5.93 -9.40 7.09
CA HIS A 149 -5.82 -10.21 5.87
C HIS A 149 -4.43 -10.11 5.22
N SER A 150 -3.50 -9.35 5.82
CA SER A 150 -2.13 -9.28 5.32
C SER A 150 -1.43 -10.63 5.46
N LYS A 151 -0.62 -10.97 4.47
CA LYS A 151 0.15 -12.21 4.49
C LYS A 151 1.06 -12.23 5.71
N ASN A 152 1.10 -13.35 6.44
CA ASN A 152 1.88 -13.57 7.66
C ASN A 152 1.46 -12.68 8.86
N PHE A 153 0.23 -12.18 8.89
CA PHE A 153 -0.30 -11.35 9.96
C PHE A 153 -0.15 -12.00 11.35
N GLU A 154 -0.48 -13.30 11.47
CA GLU A 154 -0.46 -14.05 12.74
C GLU A 154 0.89 -13.99 13.44
N PHE A 155 1.98 -13.93 12.67
CA PHE A 155 3.33 -13.86 13.24
C PHE A 155 3.60 -12.53 13.96
N LEU A 156 3.12 -11.40 13.44
CA LEU A 156 3.22 -10.11 14.12
C LEU A 156 2.28 -10.05 15.33
N ALA A 157 1.04 -10.52 15.15
CA ALA A 157 0.02 -10.48 16.19
C ALA A 157 0.49 -11.26 17.43
N SER A 158 0.94 -12.50 17.26
CA SER A 158 1.44 -13.33 18.36
C SER A 158 2.61 -12.69 19.11
N ARG A 159 3.53 -12.02 18.40
CA ARG A 159 4.64 -11.32 19.05
C ARG A 159 4.21 -10.10 19.85
N VAL A 160 3.29 -9.30 19.31
CA VAL A 160 2.76 -8.13 20.02
C VAL A 160 1.96 -8.55 21.23
N GLU A 161 1.11 -9.56 21.10
CA GLU A 161 0.32 -10.12 22.20
C GLU A 161 1.22 -10.68 23.30
N HIS A 162 2.22 -11.49 22.93
CA HIS A 162 3.18 -12.02 23.90
C HIS A 162 3.93 -10.90 24.64
N ALA A 163 4.38 -9.88 23.92
CA ALA A 163 5.13 -8.77 24.51
C ALA A 163 4.30 -7.91 25.48
N ILE A 164 2.99 -7.84 25.31
CA ILE A 164 2.08 -7.10 26.19
C ILE A 164 1.70 -7.97 27.40
N ASN A 165 1.31 -9.24 27.16
CA ASN A 165 0.87 -10.15 28.22
C ASN A 165 1.99 -10.57 29.19
N THR A 166 3.25 -10.48 28.77
CA THR A 166 4.42 -10.80 29.65
C THR A 166 4.72 -9.68 30.64
N ARG A 167 4.02 -8.53 30.53
CA ARG A 167 4.20 -7.37 31.44
C ARG A 167 3.10 -7.23 32.47
N GLU A 168 1.98 -7.91 32.27
CA GLU A 168 0.94 -8.04 33.30
C GLU A 168 1.34 -9.14 34.31
#